data_4c9679345c8944c391a50c4d8da1ee13
#
_entry.id   4c9679345c8944c391a50c4d8da1ee13
#
_cell.length_a   1.000
_cell.length_b   1.000
_cell.length_c   1.000
_cell.angle_alpha   90.00
_cell.angle_beta   90.00
_cell.angle_gamma   90.00
#
_symmetry.space_group_name_H-M   'P 1'
#
loop_
_entity.id
_entity.type
_entity.pdbx_description
1 polymer ?
#
loop_
_entity_poly.entity_id
_entity_poly.type
_entity_poly.pdbx_seq_one_letter_code
_entity_poly.pdbx_strand_id
1 'polypeptide(L)'
;NYNRVPVILGSDVTEFSSFAIKTDITEALSTTTTTTYDRLMQLAIQYGSLFQSEHYIEETANLLSQDALHQPVYAYRFLWGTDPAVTDTAYSIYVGAAHGVSKDFLRESYKNENPELSPNAIRTENKAGRKELTSIMQKYVGAFLSNGSPNVTGLNTWSTWNAAAGVNKIMLFNA
;
A
#
# COMPACT_ATOMS: atom_id res chain seq x y z
N ASN A 1 1.00 25.29 -14.61
CA ASN A 1 2.13 24.61 -15.28
C ASN A 1 2.77 23.64 -14.30
N TYR A 2 2.94 22.38 -14.69
CA TYR A 2 3.67 21.36 -13.96
C TYR A 2 4.68 20.69 -14.89
N ASN A 3 5.70 20.05 -14.33
CA ASN A 3 6.65 19.29 -15.11
C ASN A 3 6.01 17.99 -15.60
N ARG A 4 5.97 17.78 -16.92
CA ARG A 4 5.43 16.58 -17.54
C ARG A 4 6.50 15.48 -17.49
N VAL A 5 6.49 14.71 -16.42
CA VAL A 5 7.37 13.55 -16.21
C VAL A 5 6.52 12.31 -15.93
N PRO A 6 7.04 11.11 -16.19
CA PRO A 6 6.38 9.88 -15.74
C PRO A 6 6.18 9.89 -14.22
N VAL A 7 5.06 9.33 -13.74
CA VAL A 7 4.68 9.36 -12.32
C VAL A 7 4.24 7.97 -11.86
N ILE A 8 4.66 7.57 -10.66
CA ILE A 8 4.07 6.46 -9.91
C ILE A 8 3.31 7.06 -8.73
N LEU A 9 2.04 6.70 -8.60
CA LEU A 9 1.16 7.03 -7.48
C LEU A 9 0.84 5.75 -6.70
N GLY A 10 0.83 5.81 -5.39
CA GLY A 10 0.56 4.61 -4.61
C GLY A 10 -0.08 4.88 -3.27
N SER A 11 -0.87 3.91 -2.78
CA SER A 11 -1.45 3.92 -1.45
C SER A 11 -1.32 2.54 -0.81
N ASP A 12 -1.24 2.55 0.50
CA ASP A 12 -1.39 1.37 1.33
C ASP A 12 -2.90 1.11 1.55
N VAL A 13 -3.39 -0.14 1.48
CA VAL A 13 -4.84 -0.41 1.40
C VAL A 13 -5.60 -0.11 2.68
N THR A 14 -4.91 -0.09 3.83
CA THR A 14 -5.45 0.36 5.12
C THR A 14 -4.75 1.64 5.59
N GLU A 15 -4.51 2.57 4.67
CA GLU A 15 -3.80 3.84 4.84
C GLU A 15 -4.24 4.58 6.10
N PHE A 16 -5.56 4.63 6.36
CA PHE A 16 -6.16 5.38 7.45
C PHE A 16 -5.98 4.72 8.82
N SER A 17 -5.53 3.47 8.91
CA SER A 17 -5.38 2.77 10.19
C SER A 17 -4.46 3.52 11.16
N SER A 18 -3.35 4.07 10.69
CA SER A 18 -2.42 4.87 11.50
C SER A 18 -3.05 6.12 12.11
N PHE A 19 -4.12 6.63 11.52
CA PHE A 19 -4.85 7.81 12.00
C PHE A 19 -6.05 7.43 12.87
N ALA A 20 -6.68 6.29 12.60
CA ALA A 20 -7.81 5.80 13.40
C ALA A 20 -7.36 5.25 14.76
N ILE A 21 -6.20 4.60 14.81
CA ILE A 21 -5.62 4.02 16.04
C ILE A 21 -4.84 5.11 16.78
N LYS A 22 -5.54 6.05 17.37
CA LYS A 22 -4.90 7.12 18.17
C LYS A 22 -4.60 6.73 19.62
N THR A 23 -5.25 5.70 20.10
CA THR A 23 -5.13 5.23 21.47
C THR A 23 -4.71 3.78 21.47
N ASP A 24 -3.68 3.48 22.17
CA ASP A 24 -3.23 2.16 22.58
C ASP A 24 -3.38 1.03 21.54
N ILE A 25 -2.48 1.04 20.55
CA ILE A 25 -2.29 -0.08 19.61
C ILE A 25 -2.16 -1.41 20.39
N THR A 26 -1.57 -1.38 21.58
CA THR A 26 -1.42 -2.52 22.47
C THR A 26 -2.77 -3.07 22.92
N GLU A 27 -3.74 -2.22 23.24
CA GLU A 27 -5.08 -2.62 23.60
C GLU A 27 -5.82 -3.20 22.38
N ALA A 28 -5.74 -2.55 21.22
CA ALA A 28 -6.33 -3.06 19.99
C ALA A 28 -5.76 -4.43 19.58
N LEU A 29 -4.46 -4.66 19.81
CA LEU A 29 -3.81 -5.94 19.53
C LEU A 29 -4.09 -7.02 20.57
N SER A 30 -4.59 -6.67 21.77
CA SER A 30 -4.88 -7.61 22.86
C SER A 30 -6.31 -8.18 22.84
N THR A 31 -7.24 -7.56 22.09
CA THR A 31 -8.65 -7.94 22.08
C THR A 31 -9.05 -8.70 20.81
N THR A 32 -9.60 -9.90 20.98
CA THR A 32 -10.18 -10.69 19.88
C THR A 32 -11.72 -10.55 19.80
N THR A 33 -12.31 -9.74 20.65
CA THR A 33 -13.77 -9.56 20.73
C THR A 33 -14.20 -8.33 19.94
N THR A 34 -15.11 -8.54 18.99
CA THR A 34 -15.70 -7.46 18.18
C THR A 34 -16.72 -6.69 19.00
N THR A 35 -16.31 -5.58 19.59
CA THR A 35 -17.21 -4.62 20.24
C THR A 35 -17.79 -3.65 19.21
N THR A 36 -18.79 -2.87 19.59
CA THR A 36 -19.32 -1.78 18.73
C THR A 36 -18.22 -0.78 18.37
N TYR A 37 -17.30 -0.52 19.30
CA TYR A 37 -16.16 0.34 19.11
C TYR A 37 -15.23 -0.21 18.02
N ASP A 38 -14.88 -1.50 18.09
CA ASP A 38 -14.01 -2.14 17.10
C ASP A 38 -14.61 -2.09 15.70
N ARG A 39 -15.93 -2.30 15.60
CA ARG A 39 -16.64 -2.22 14.34
C ARG A 39 -16.61 -0.80 13.76
N LEU A 40 -16.82 0.22 14.57
CA LEU A 40 -16.74 1.62 14.14
C LEU A 40 -15.33 1.98 13.71
N MET A 41 -14.31 1.49 14.41
CA MET A 41 -12.91 1.68 14.03
C MET A 41 -12.59 1.03 12.69
N GLN A 42 -13.02 -0.23 12.48
CA GLN A 42 -12.84 -0.90 11.19
C GLN A 42 -13.52 -0.16 10.04
N LEU A 43 -14.72 0.34 10.25
CA LEU A 43 -15.43 1.17 9.26
C LEU A 43 -14.67 2.48 8.99
N ALA A 44 -14.15 3.14 10.01
CA ALA A 44 -13.34 4.34 9.85
C ALA A 44 -12.06 4.07 9.05
N ILE A 45 -11.36 2.96 9.34
CA ILE A 45 -10.19 2.52 8.58
C ILE A 45 -10.57 2.26 7.13
N GLN A 46 -11.61 1.49 6.90
CA GLN A 46 -12.04 1.11 5.55
C GLN A 46 -12.41 2.33 4.71
N TYR A 47 -13.33 3.15 5.20
CA TYR A 47 -13.84 4.30 4.42
C TYR A 47 -12.83 5.44 4.36
N GLY A 48 -12.06 5.68 5.42
CA GLY A 48 -10.98 6.67 5.41
C GLY A 48 -9.88 6.30 4.41
N SER A 49 -9.49 5.02 4.35
CA SER A 49 -8.49 4.53 3.39
C SER A 49 -9.01 4.58 1.95
N LEU A 50 -10.29 4.23 1.74
CA LEU A 50 -10.93 4.33 0.43
C LEU A 50 -10.95 5.79 -0.04
N PHE A 51 -11.40 6.72 0.81
CA PHE A 51 -11.41 8.14 0.51
C PHE A 51 -10.02 8.67 0.14
N GLN A 52 -8.99 8.29 0.91
CA GLN A 52 -7.61 8.70 0.60
C GLN A 52 -7.13 8.14 -0.74
N SER A 53 -7.41 6.86 -1.01
CA SER A 53 -7.04 6.24 -2.28
C SER A 53 -7.75 6.88 -3.47
N GLU A 54 -9.04 7.11 -3.38
CA GLU A 54 -9.79 7.76 -4.45
C GLU A 54 -9.31 9.19 -4.70
N HIS A 55 -9.19 9.98 -3.63
CA HIS A 55 -8.85 11.40 -3.76
C HIS A 55 -7.38 11.63 -4.14
N TYR A 56 -6.43 10.95 -3.49
CA TYR A 56 -5.01 11.21 -3.73
C TYR A 56 -4.43 10.42 -4.90
N ILE A 57 -4.97 9.25 -5.23
CA ILE A 57 -4.43 8.40 -6.29
C ILE A 57 -5.29 8.48 -7.55
N GLU A 58 -6.56 8.08 -7.46
CA GLU A 58 -7.39 7.92 -8.66
C GLU A 58 -7.77 9.26 -9.29
N GLU A 59 -8.20 10.23 -8.49
CA GLU A 59 -8.50 11.57 -8.98
C GLU A 59 -7.25 12.25 -9.55
N THR A 60 -6.11 12.16 -8.84
CA THR A 60 -4.84 12.71 -9.31
C THR A 60 -4.41 12.06 -10.63
N ALA A 61 -4.49 10.73 -10.74
CA ALA A 61 -4.15 10.01 -11.95
C ALA A 61 -5.08 10.40 -13.12
N ASN A 62 -6.39 10.56 -12.86
CA ASN A 62 -7.36 11.03 -13.84
C ASN A 62 -7.03 12.45 -14.32
N LEU A 63 -6.74 13.38 -13.41
CA LEU A 63 -6.39 14.76 -13.76
C LEU A 63 -5.11 14.84 -14.61
N LEU A 64 -4.07 14.09 -14.21
CA LEU A 64 -2.83 14.03 -14.97
C LEU A 64 -3.05 13.46 -16.38
N SER A 65 -3.91 12.44 -16.52
CA SER A 65 -4.20 11.78 -17.80
C SER A 65 -5.11 12.59 -18.73
N GLN A 66 -5.73 13.66 -18.27
CA GLN A 66 -6.53 14.57 -19.10
C GLN A 66 -5.66 15.53 -19.93
N ASP A 67 -4.42 15.79 -19.52
CA ASP A 67 -3.50 16.59 -20.34
C ASP A 67 -3.09 15.81 -21.58
N ALA A 68 -3.38 16.33 -22.76
CA ALA A 68 -3.03 15.69 -24.04
C ALA A 68 -1.53 15.41 -24.22
N LEU A 69 -0.68 16.07 -23.44
CA LEU A 69 0.77 15.92 -23.46
C LEU A 69 1.28 15.22 -22.21
N HIS A 70 0.41 14.54 -21.45
CA HIS A 70 0.80 13.85 -20.22
C HIS A 70 1.84 12.76 -20.50
N GLN A 71 2.68 12.52 -19.52
CA GLN A 71 3.58 11.38 -19.48
C GLN A 71 2.91 10.18 -18.81
N PRO A 72 3.42 8.95 -18.96
CA PRO A 72 2.84 7.78 -18.34
C PRO A 72 2.61 7.95 -16.83
N VAL A 73 1.41 7.62 -16.39
CA VAL A 73 1.04 7.56 -14.98
C VAL A 73 0.82 6.08 -14.62
N TYR A 74 1.42 5.65 -13.54
CA TYR A 74 1.27 4.29 -12.99
C TYR A 74 0.69 4.39 -11.60
N ALA A 75 -0.16 3.43 -11.22
CA ALA A 75 -0.74 3.40 -9.88
C ALA A 75 -0.57 2.03 -9.23
N TYR A 76 -0.38 2.01 -7.90
CA TYR A 76 -0.36 0.76 -7.13
C TYR A 76 -1.17 0.86 -5.84
N ARG A 77 -1.58 -0.32 -5.35
CA ARG A 77 -2.04 -0.54 -3.98
C ARG A 77 -1.16 -1.58 -3.30
N PHE A 78 -0.75 -1.29 -2.10
CA PHE A 78 0.05 -2.17 -1.27
C PHE A 78 -0.85 -2.85 -0.24
N LEU A 79 -0.83 -4.20 -0.21
CA LEU A 79 -1.78 -5.01 0.56
C LEU A 79 -1.11 -5.82 1.67
N TRP A 80 0.22 -5.88 1.71
CA TRP A 80 0.91 -6.71 2.69
C TRP A 80 0.50 -6.34 4.13
N GLY A 81 0.22 -7.35 4.95
CA GLY A 81 -0.22 -7.17 6.32
C GLY A 81 -1.73 -7.32 6.54
N THR A 82 -2.53 -7.32 5.47
CA THR A 82 -4.00 -7.50 5.57
C THR A 82 -4.44 -8.97 5.66
N ASP A 83 -3.53 -9.90 5.42
CA ASP A 83 -3.82 -11.34 5.52
C ASP A 83 -3.37 -11.89 6.89
N PRO A 84 -4.30 -12.44 7.71
CA PRO A 84 -3.97 -13.03 8.99
C PRO A 84 -3.08 -14.28 8.90
N ALA A 85 -2.95 -14.88 7.72
CA ALA A 85 -1.98 -15.97 7.49
C ALA A 85 -0.55 -15.44 7.36
N VAL A 86 -0.39 -14.19 6.96
CA VAL A 86 0.92 -13.52 6.76
C VAL A 86 1.40 -12.83 8.04
N THR A 87 0.48 -12.11 8.71
CA THR A 87 0.71 -11.44 10.00
C THR A 87 -0.14 -12.11 11.08
N ASP A 88 -0.27 -11.56 12.26
CA ASP A 88 -1.30 -12.05 13.20
C ASP A 88 -2.67 -11.44 12.89
N THR A 89 -3.71 -12.08 13.45
CA THR A 89 -5.11 -11.68 13.19
C THR A 89 -5.40 -10.26 13.66
N ALA A 90 -4.91 -9.85 14.82
CA ALA A 90 -5.17 -8.51 15.33
C ALA A 90 -4.46 -7.46 14.47
N TYR A 91 -3.21 -7.72 14.09
CA TYR A 91 -2.47 -6.85 13.17
C TYR A 91 -3.20 -6.69 11.83
N SER A 92 -3.64 -7.80 11.22
CA SER A 92 -4.32 -7.76 9.91
C SER A 92 -5.63 -6.97 9.92
N ILE A 93 -6.35 -7.00 11.05
CA ILE A 93 -7.64 -6.33 11.21
C ILE A 93 -7.48 -4.83 11.50
N TYR A 94 -6.58 -4.47 12.42
CA TYR A 94 -6.50 -3.12 12.95
C TYR A 94 -5.38 -2.26 12.35
N VAL A 95 -4.36 -2.88 11.82
CA VAL A 95 -3.20 -2.20 11.23
C VAL A 95 -3.12 -2.47 9.73
N GLY A 96 -2.97 -3.72 9.36
CA GLY A 96 -2.87 -4.15 7.97
C GLY A 96 -1.72 -3.48 7.24
N ALA A 97 -1.97 -3.05 6.01
CA ALA A 97 -1.08 -2.21 5.21
C ALA A 97 -1.31 -0.73 5.58
N ALA A 98 -0.82 -0.32 6.76
CA ALA A 98 -0.96 1.02 7.30
C ALA A 98 -0.13 2.05 6.55
N HIS A 99 -0.43 3.33 6.77
CA HIS A 99 0.29 4.45 6.15
C HIS A 99 1.81 4.32 6.26
N GLY A 100 2.48 4.29 5.12
CA GLY A 100 3.94 4.26 5.01
C GLY A 100 4.58 2.88 5.07
N VAL A 101 3.83 1.79 5.26
CA VAL A 101 4.40 0.43 5.30
C VAL A 101 5.04 0.06 3.95
N SER A 102 4.45 0.43 2.83
CA SER A 102 5.04 0.23 1.50
C SER A 102 6.43 0.87 1.35
N LYS A 103 6.65 2.02 1.98
CA LYS A 103 7.95 2.70 2.02
C LYS A 103 9.02 1.83 2.68
N ASP A 104 8.66 1.11 3.75
CA ASP A 104 9.59 0.25 4.48
C ASP A 104 10.03 -0.95 3.64
N PHE A 105 9.14 -1.47 2.79
CA PHE A 105 9.50 -2.48 1.80
C PHE A 105 10.44 -1.94 0.73
N LEU A 106 10.18 -0.77 0.20
CA LEU A 106 11.07 -0.15 -0.79
C LEU A 106 12.48 0.08 -0.26
N ARG A 107 12.61 0.44 1.02
CA ARG A 107 13.89 0.71 1.68
C ARG A 107 14.52 -0.50 2.37
N GLU A 108 13.80 -1.61 2.45
CA GLU A 108 14.16 -2.75 3.32
C GLU A 108 14.39 -2.33 4.79
N SER A 109 13.64 -1.30 5.25
CA SER A 109 13.84 -0.66 6.57
C SER A 109 12.85 -1.11 7.64
N TYR A 110 12.03 -2.13 7.38
CA TYR A 110 10.99 -2.63 8.28
C TYR A 110 11.49 -3.21 9.62
N LYS A 111 12.79 -3.14 9.89
CA LYS A 111 13.36 -3.67 11.14
C LYS A 111 13.28 -2.71 12.33
N ASN A 112 13.16 -1.41 12.12
CA ASN A 112 13.48 -0.44 13.19
C ASN A 112 12.52 0.76 13.32
N GLU A 113 11.56 0.97 12.43
CA GLU A 113 10.81 2.22 12.40
C GLU A 113 9.56 2.24 13.30
N ASN A 114 9.05 1.08 13.72
CA ASN A 114 7.97 1.01 14.70
C ASN A 114 8.07 -0.25 15.57
N PRO A 115 8.80 -0.20 16.69
CA PRO A 115 9.02 -1.37 17.56
C PRO A 115 7.73 -1.99 18.11
N GLU A 116 6.69 -1.20 18.28
CA GLU A 116 5.42 -1.66 18.85
C GLU A 116 4.61 -2.49 17.84
N LEU A 117 4.72 -2.17 16.55
CA LEU A 117 4.06 -2.94 15.48
C LEU A 117 4.94 -4.08 14.95
N SER A 118 6.25 -3.96 15.09
CA SER A 118 7.25 -4.86 14.53
C SER A 118 7.08 -6.35 14.92
N PRO A 119 6.83 -6.73 16.17
CA PRO A 119 6.72 -8.14 16.54
C PRO A 119 5.55 -8.87 15.87
N ASN A 120 4.45 -8.17 15.62
CA ASN A 120 3.23 -8.75 15.05
C ASN A 120 3.25 -8.80 13.52
N ALA A 121 3.98 -7.86 12.90
CA ALA A 121 4.09 -7.76 11.45
C ALA A 121 5.34 -8.47 10.92
N ILE A 122 6.49 -8.28 11.57
CA ILE A 122 7.79 -8.75 11.12
C ILE A 122 8.15 -10.07 11.82
N ARG A 123 7.71 -11.16 11.23
CA ARG A 123 7.84 -12.50 11.79
C ARG A 123 8.84 -13.33 10.99
N THR A 124 9.37 -14.38 11.61
CA THR A 124 10.29 -15.33 10.93
C THR A 124 9.57 -16.04 9.78
N GLU A 125 8.33 -16.44 10.00
CA GLU A 125 7.50 -17.20 9.07
C GLU A 125 7.22 -16.44 7.78
N ASN A 126 7.05 -15.12 7.84
CA ASN A 126 6.78 -14.30 6.66
C ASN A 126 8.05 -13.67 6.03
N LYS A 127 9.23 -14.01 6.53
CA LYS A 127 10.50 -13.42 6.07
C LYS A 127 10.77 -13.66 4.58
N ALA A 128 10.46 -14.84 4.08
CA ALA A 128 10.69 -15.18 2.67
C ALA A 128 9.81 -14.32 1.76
N GLY A 129 8.50 -14.27 2.00
CA GLY A 129 7.56 -13.46 1.23
C GLY A 129 7.88 -11.96 1.30
N ARG A 130 8.23 -11.44 2.49
CA ARG A 130 8.66 -10.03 2.62
C ARG A 130 9.87 -9.70 1.75
N LYS A 131 10.88 -10.57 1.73
CA LYS A 131 12.08 -10.37 0.90
C LYS A 131 11.76 -10.44 -0.58
N GLU A 132 10.91 -11.38 -0.97
CA GLU A 132 10.48 -11.52 -2.36
C GLU A 132 9.71 -10.28 -2.81
N LEU A 133 8.69 -9.84 -2.04
CA LEU A 133 7.92 -8.64 -2.33
C LEU A 133 8.81 -7.40 -2.39
N THR A 134 9.73 -7.22 -1.44
CA THR A 134 10.74 -6.15 -1.45
C THR A 134 11.54 -6.16 -2.75
N SER A 135 12.06 -7.33 -3.15
CA SER A 135 12.85 -7.46 -4.38
C SER A 135 12.03 -7.10 -5.63
N ILE A 136 10.77 -7.53 -5.68
CA ILE A 136 9.85 -7.22 -6.80
C ILE A 136 9.59 -5.71 -6.86
N MET A 137 9.23 -5.09 -5.74
CA MET A 137 8.97 -3.64 -5.69
C MET A 137 10.20 -2.83 -6.08
N GLN A 138 11.38 -3.20 -5.57
CA GLN A 138 12.64 -2.53 -5.91
C GLN A 138 12.99 -2.66 -7.39
N LYS A 139 12.71 -3.79 -8.04
CA LYS A 139 12.91 -3.97 -9.48
C LYS A 139 12.02 -3.02 -10.28
N TYR A 140 10.74 -2.94 -9.96
CA TYR A 140 9.81 -2.03 -10.64
C TYR A 140 10.24 -0.56 -10.47
N VAL A 141 10.48 -0.15 -9.24
CA VAL A 141 10.88 1.25 -8.96
C VAL A 141 12.25 1.57 -9.56
N GLY A 142 13.21 0.65 -9.49
CA GLY A 142 14.53 0.82 -10.11
C GLY A 142 14.45 0.98 -11.62
N ALA A 143 13.63 0.17 -12.31
CA ALA A 143 13.39 0.30 -13.73
C ALA A 143 12.75 1.66 -14.07
N PHE A 144 11.73 2.06 -13.29
CA PHE A 144 11.08 3.35 -13.47
C PHE A 144 12.06 4.53 -13.30
N LEU A 145 12.88 4.51 -12.27
CA LEU A 145 13.89 5.57 -12.04
C LEU A 145 14.93 5.64 -13.17
N SER A 146 15.20 4.50 -13.81
CA SER A 146 16.22 4.43 -14.86
C SER A 146 15.70 4.86 -16.24
N ASN A 147 14.44 4.59 -16.56
CA ASN A 147 13.93 4.74 -17.93
C ASN A 147 12.49 5.28 -18.03
N GLY A 148 11.86 5.66 -16.92
CA GLY A 148 10.49 6.20 -16.88
C GLY A 148 9.39 5.15 -17.02
N SER A 149 9.73 3.85 -17.08
CA SER A 149 8.78 2.74 -17.10
C SER A 149 9.13 1.71 -16.03
N PRO A 150 8.15 1.26 -15.22
CA PRO A 150 8.41 0.25 -14.19
C PRO A 150 8.56 -1.17 -14.76
N ASN A 151 8.23 -1.42 -16.02
CA ASN A 151 8.13 -2.76 -16.57
C ASN A 151 9.49 -3.45 -16.71
N VAL A 152 9.57 -4.67 -16.17
CA VAL A 152 10.76 -5.53 -16.13
C VAL A 152 10.42 -6.88 -16.73
N THR A 153 11.28 -7.42 -17.58
CA THR A 153 11.10 -8.78 -18.14
C THR A 153 11.03 -9.82 -17.03
N GLY A 154 10.04 -10.70 -17.11
CA GLY A 154 9.82 -11.77 -16.12
C GLY A 154 8.96 -11.38 -14.93
N LEU A 155 8.52 -10.12 -14.84
CA LEU A 155 7.51 -9.68 -13.89
C LEU A 155 6.18 -9.36 -14.60
N ASN A 156 5.11 -9.25 -13.83
CA ASN A 156 3.80 -8.85 -14.36
C ASN A 156 3.86 -7.46 -15.00
N THR A 157 3.15 -7.26 -16.09
CA THR A 157 3.09 -5.95 -16.73
C THR A 157 2.33 -4.96 -15.84
N TRP A 158 2.98 -3.86 -15.50
CA TRP A 158 2.35 -2.73 -14.84
C TRP A 158 1.80 -1.78 -15.90
N SER A 159 0.49 -1.82 -16.09
CA SER A 159 -0.19 -1.00 -17.10
C SER A 159 -0.19 0.48 -16.70
N THR A 160 -0.11 1.35 -17.68
CA THR A 160 -0.33 2.78 -17.47
C THR A 160 -1.77 3.04 -17.05
N TRP A 161 -1.97 4.10 -16.31
CA TRP A 161 -3.30 4.54 -15.90
C TRP A 161 -4.21 4.77 -17.10
N ASN A 162 -5.45 4.31 -16.97
CA ASN A 162 -6.51 4.55 -17.93
C ASN A 162 -7.79 4.86 -17.16
N ALA A 163 -8.40 6.00 -17.43
CA ALA A 163 -9.62 6.45 -16.76
C ALA A 163 -10.87 5.62 -17.12
N ALA A 164 -10.82 4.77 -18.18
CA ALA A 164 -11.93 3.93 -18.56
C ALA A 164 -12.29 2.92 -17.46
N ALA A 165 -13.57 2.75 -17.22
CA ALA A 165 -14.09 1.76 -16.28
C ALA A 165 -13.75 0.32 -16.72
N GLY A 166 -13.48 -0.57 -15.76
CA GLY A 166 -13.23 -1.99 -16.01
C GLY A 166 -11.83 -2.32 -16.55
N VAL A 167 -10.96 -1.33 -16.74
CA VAL A 167 -9.56 -1.56 -17.13
C VAL A 167 -8.71 -1.83 -15.91
N ASN A 168 -7.88 -2.89 -15.94
CA ASN A 168 -6.90 -3.15 -14.88
C ASN A 168 -5.76 -2.12 -14.99
N LYS A 169 -5.75 -1.17 -14.09
CA LYS A 169 -4.87 0.00 -14.09
C LYS A 169 -4.06 0.18 -12.80
N ILE A 170 -4.32 -0.66 -11.82
CA ILE A 170 -3.68 -0.59 -10.50
C ILE A 170 -2.87 -1.86 -10.27
N MET A 171 -1.58 -1.73 -10.04
CA MET A 171 -0.72 -2.84 -9.62
C MET A 171 -1.00 -3.15 -8.15
N LEU A 172 -1.24 -4.42 -7.83
CA LEU A 172 -1.43 -4.89 -6.47
C LEU A 172 -0.13 -5.53 -5.97
N PHE A 173 0.43 -4.97 -4.90
CA PHE A 173 1.58 -5.53 -4.21
C PHE A 173 1.10 -6.31 -2.98
N ASN A 174 1.17 -7.61 -3.05
CA ASN A 174 0.81 -8.55 -1.99
C ASN A 174 1.85 -9.67 -1.89
N ALA A 175 1.96 -10.27 -0.71
CA ALA A 175 2.83 -11.44 -0.50
C ALA A 175 2.02 -12.73 -0.67
#